data_fbe56481162243e836d36b4b92a2bb2b
#
_entry.id   fbe56481162243e836d36b4b92a2bb2b
#
_cell.length_a   1.000
_cell.length_b   1.000
_cell.length_c   1.000
_cell.angle_alpha   90.00
_cell.angle_beta   90.00
_cell.angle_gamma   90.00
#
_symmetry.space_group_name_H-M   'P 1'
#
loop_
_entity.id
_entity.type
_entity.pdbx_description
1 polymer ?
#
loop_
_entity_poly.entity_id
_entity_poly.type
_entity_poly.pdbx_seq_one_letter_code
_entity_poly.pdbx_strand_id
1 'polypeptide(L)'
;MLLRELARKHSVPFVEIGDRRIPDGALRAVPEKLVRARRVLAIAVGQDGRHGVIFLATTEPQNLAVLDEVAFVTGMVVKPVLVADRDVDGAIERIFGSAKVGGTPKDA
;
A
#
# COMPACT_ATOMS: atom_id res chain seq x y z
N MET A 1 12.11 -10.62 -15.33
CA MET A 1 10.74 -10.24 -15.74
C MET A 1 10.48 -8.80 -15.44
N LEU A 2 9.88 -8.12 -16.36
CA LEU A 2 9.54 -6.71 -16.13
C LEU A 2 8.28 -6.63 -15.28
N LEU A 3 8.21 -5.59 -14.45
CA LEU A 3 7.05 -5.44 -13.58
C LEU A 3 5.75 -5.29 -14.35
N ARG A 4 5.79 -4.65 -15.51
CA ARG A 4 4.59 -4.51 -16.32
C ARG A 4 4.09 -5.85 -16.83
N GLU A 5 5.01 -6.76 -17.12
CA GLU A 5 4.63 -8.10 -17.54
C GLU A 5 4.02 -8.86 -16.39
N LEU A 6 4.55 -8.67 -15.18
CA LEU A 6 3.99 -9.32 -14.00
C LEU A 6 2.58 -8.83 -13.74
N ALA A 7 2.35 -7.53 -13.87
CA ALA A 7 1.02 -6.97 -13.67
C ALA A 7 0.04 -7.55 -14.66
N ARG A 8 0.43 -7.65 -15.93
CA ARG A 8 -0.43 -8.21 -16.95
C ARG A 8 -0.78 -9.66 -16.66
N LYS A 9 0.22 -10.41 -16.21
CA LYS A 9 0.04 -11.82 -15.90
C LYS A 9 -0.97 -12.03 -14.78
N HIS A 10 -0.99 -11.14 -13.80
CA HIS A 10 -1.89 -11.28 -12.67
C HIS A 10 -3.15 -10.43 -12.78
N SER A 11 -3.33 -9.81 -13.94
CA SER A 11 -4.51 -8.99 -14.19
C SER A 11 -4.71 -7.89 -13.17
N VAL A 12 -3.61 -7.31 -12.67
CA VAL A 12 -3.67 -6.15 -11.78
C VAL A 12 -2.94 -5.01 -12.44
N PRO A 13 -3.38 -3.78 -12.20
CA PRO A 13 -2.70 -2.63 -12.77
C PRO A 13 -1.34 -2.41 -12.12
N PHE A 14 -0.39 -1.96 -12.92
CA PHE A 14 0.90 -1.52 -12.42
C PHE A 14 0.85 0.00 -12.32
N VAL A 15 1.21 0.54 -11.16
CA VAL A 15 1.20 1.98 -10.96
C VAL A 15 2.53 2.43 -10.39
N GLU A 16 2.81 3.71 -10.56
CA GLU A 16 3.98 4.34 -9.98
C GLU A 16 3.49 5.39 -9.00
N ILE A 17 3.94 5.29 -7.76
CA ILE A 17 3.55 6.26 -6.74
C ILE A 17 4.36 7.54 -6.90
N GLY A 18 5.67 7.40 -7.07
CA GLY A 18 6.57 8.54 -7.19
C GLY A 18 6.42 9.47 -6.00
N ASP A 19 6.32 10.76 -6.28
CA ASP A 19 6.10 11.73 -5.23
C ASP A 19 4.67 12.26 -5.26
N ARG A 20 3.76 11.47 -5.81
CA ARG A 20 2.35 11.81 -5.87
C ARG A 20 1.80 11.94 -4.45
N ARG A 21 0.94 12.91 -4.25
CA ARG A 21 0.33 13.09 -2.95
C ARG A 21 -0.76 12.05 -2.74
N ILE A 22 -0.76 11.41 -1.59
CA ILE A 22 -1.76 10.42 -1.24
C ILE A 22 -2.76 11.05 -0.29
N PRO A 23 -4.07 10.90 -0.55
CA PRO A 23 -5.08 11.52 0.33
C PRO A 23 -4.98 11.02 1.76
N ASP A 24 -5.28 11.88 2.71
CA ASP A 24 -5.23 11.52 4.13
C ASP A 24 -6.12 10.34 4.44
N GLY A 25 -7.28 10.26 3.82
CA GLY A 25 -8.18 9.13 4.04
C GLY A 25 -7.53 7.81 3.70
N ALA A 26 -6.73 7.77 2.64
CA ALA A 26 -6.02 6.56 2.28
C ALA A 26 -4.89 6.29 3.26
N LEU A 27 -4.17 7.33 3.67
CA LEU A 27 -3.05 7.15 4.60
C LEU A 27 -3.51 6.59 5.94
N ARG A 28 -4.71 6.95 6.36
CA ARG A 28 -5.22 6.50 7.64
C ARG A 28 -5.95 5.17 7.56
N ALA A 29 -6.24 4.70 6.36
CA ALA A 29 -7.04 3.50 6.20
C ALA A 29 -6.32 2.26 6.73
N VAL A 30 -5.01 2.21 6.57
CA VAL A 30 -4.22 1.05 7.00
C VAL A 30 -3.27 1.51 8.11
N PRO A 31 -3.24 0.81 9.25
CA PRO A 31 -2.34 1.19 10.34
C PRO A 31 -0.88 1.19 9.89
N GLU A 32 -0.12 2.16 10.38
CA GLU A 32 1.28 2.29 9.99
C GLU A 32 2.07 1.01 10.29
N LYS A 33 1.77 0.36 11.38
CA LYS A 33 2.47 -0.86 11.74
C LYS A 33 2.32 -1.91 10.65
N LEU A 34 1.12 -2.03 10.09
CA LEU A 34 0.86 -2.99 9.03
C LEU A 34 1.51 -2.55 7.73
N VAL A 35 1.50 -1.25 7.45
CA VAL A 35 2.17 -0.69 6.29
C VAL A 35 3.64 -1.09 6.29
N ARG A 36 4.30 -0.93 7.41
CA ARG A 36 5.73 -1.24 7.49
C ARG A 36 5.98 -2.73 7.50
N ALA A 37 5.14 -3.49 8.20
CA ALA A 37 5.37 -4.93 8.32
C ALA A 37 5.20 -5.65 7.00
N ARG A 38 4.24 -5.21 6.20
CA ARG A 38 3.93 -5.88 4.93
C ARG A 38 4.39 -5.11 3.71
N ARG A 39 4.95 -3.93 3.91
CA ARG A 39 5.42 -3.07 2.81
C ARG A 39 4.31 -2.84 1.79
N VAL A 40 3.17 -2.40 2.30
CA VAL A 40 2.01 -2.07 1.47
C VAL A 40 1.55 -0.68 1.82
N LEU A 41 0.83 -0.04 0.91
CA LEU A 41 0.40 1.32 1.13
C LEU A 41 -0.93 1.54 0.43
N ALA A 42 -1.92 1.98 1.17
CA ALA A 42 -3.19 2.36 0.55
C ALA A 42 -2.97 3.68 -0.17
N ILE A 43 -3.19 3.70 -1.46
CA ILE A 43 -2.95 4.93 -2.25
C ILE A 43 -4.24 5.64 -2.61
N ALA A 44 -5.37 4.98 -2.43
CA ALA A 44 -6.67 5.59 -2.70
C ALA A 44 -7.72 4.80 -1.96
N VAL A 45 -8.80 5.47 -1.62
CA VAL A 45 -9.97 4.81 -1.03
C VAL A 45 -11.18 5.24 -1.83
N GLY A 46 -12.18 4.39 -1.85
CA GLY A 46 -13.39 4.65 -2.57
C GLY A 46 -14.56 3.91 -1.97
N GLN A 47 -15.63 3.87 -2.72
CA GLN A 47 -16.85 3.24 -2.27
C GLN A 47 -17.38 2.38 -3.39
N ASP A 48 -17.84 1.20 -3.06
CA ASP A 48 -18.48 0.33 -4.03
C ASP A 48 -19.77 -0.12 -3.37
N GLY A 49 -20.87 0.54 -3.69
CA GLY A 49 -22.10 0.27 -3.00
C GLY A 49 -21.98 0.65 -1.54
N ARG A 50 -22.17 -0.35 -0.66
CA ARG A 50 -22.06 -0.13 0.78
C ARG A 50 -20.69 -0.40 1.33
N HIS A 51 -19.78 -0.83 0.47
CA HIS A 51 -18.47 -1.26 0.94
C HIS A 51 -17.42 -0.22 0.66
N GLY A 52 -16.60 0.08 1.63
CA GLY A 52 -15.40 0.87 1.40
C GLY A 52 -14.39 0.02 0.63
N VAL A 53 -13.63 0.66 -0.21
CA VAL A 53 -12.64 -0.02 -1.05
C VAL A 53 -11.30 0.67 -0.87
N ILE A 54 -10.25 -0.13 -0.70
CA ILE A 54 -8.89 0.37 -0.64
C ILE A 54 -8.15 -0.09 -1.87
N PHE A 55 -7.45 0.82 -2.53
CA PHE A 55 -6.51 0.46 -3.58
C PHE A 55 -5.15 0.36 -2.92
N LEU A 56 -4.66 -0.87 -2.78
CA LEU A 56 -3.48 -1.17 -1.99
C LEU A 56 -2.27 -1.41 -2.87
N ALA A 57 -1.26 -0.55 -2.75
CA ALA A 57 -0.01 -0.72 -3.47
C ALA A 57 0.79 -1.84 -2.81
N THR A 58 1.17 -2.83 -3.57
CA THR A 58 1.91 -3.98 -3.07
C THR A 58 2.85 -4.50 -4.14
N THR A 59 3.94 -5.10 -3.72
CA THR A 59 4.85 -5.74 -4.66
C THR A 59 4.46 -7.20 -4.90
N GLU A 60 3.48 -7.71 -4.15
CA GLU A 60 3.05 -9.10 -4.24
C GLU A 60 1.53 -9.16 -4.33
N PRO A 61 0.95 -8.74 -5.45
CA PRO A 61 -0.52 -8.71 -5.54
C PRO A 61 -1.17 -10.08 -5.48
N GLN A 62 -0.38 -11.15 -5.66
CA GLN A 62 -0.90 -12.50 -5.57
C GLN A 62 -0.84 -13.07 -4.15
N ASN A 63 -0.28 -12.33 -3.20
CA ASN A 63 -0.14 -12.82 -1.83
C ASN A 63 -1.44 -12.57 -1.09
N LEU A 64 -2.33 -13.55 -1.14
CA LEU A 64 -3.66 -13.42 -0.54
C LEU A 64 -3.62 -13.23 0.96
N ALA A 65 -2.63 -13.80 1.64
CA ALA A 65 -2.53 -13.65 3.08
C ALA A 65 -2.38 -12.18 3.47
N VAL A 66 -1.57 -11.43 2.73
CA VAL A 66 -1.40 -10.01 3.00
C VAL A 66 -2.68 -9.24 2.70
N LEU A 67 -3.30 -9.54 1.57
CA LEU A 67 -4.54 -8.84 1.19
C LEU A 67 -5.65 -9.12 2.19
N ASP A 68 -5.76 -10.36 2.64
CA ASP A 68 -6.77 -10.74 3.61
C ASP A 68 -6.52 -10.08 4.95
N GLU A 69 -5.27 -9.97 5.35
CA GLU A 69 -4.94 -9.30 6.61
C GLU A 69 -5.36 -7.84 6.58
N VAL A 70 -5.07 -7.15 5.49
CA VAL A 70 -5.46 -5.76 5.36
C VAL A 70 -6.98 -5.63 5.35
N ALA A 71 -7.66 -6.51 4.62
CA ALA A 71 -9.11 -6.49 4.57
C ALA A 71 -9.72 -6.71 5.96
N PHE A 72 -9.15 -7.64 6.71
CA PHE A 72 -9.65 -7.94 8.05
C PHE A 72 -9.46 -6.76 8.99
N VAL A 73 -8.28 -6.16 8.97
CA VAL A 73 -7.96 -5.07 9.88
C VAL A 73 -8.79 -3.82 9.55
N THR A 74 -9.00 -3.55 8.28
CA THR A 74 -9.68 -2.33 7.86
C THR A 74 -11.18 -2.49 7.72
N GLY A 75 -11.66 -3.72 7.56
CA GLY A 75 -13.07 -3.96 7.27
C GLY A 75 -13.48 -3.50 5.89
N MET A 76 -12.53 -3.35 4.98
CA MET A 76 -12.80 -2.83 3.64
C MET A 76 -12.37 -3.83 2.58
N VAL A 77 -12.93 -3.67 1.39
CA VAL A 77 -12.54 -4.49 0.24
C VAL A 77 -11.18 -3.99 -0.24
N VAL A 78 -10.25 -4.91 -0.45
CA VAL A 78 -8.90 -4.55 -0.88
C VAL A 78 -8.71 -4.91 -2.34
N LYS A 79 -8.31 -3.93 -3.13
CA LYS A 79 -8.00 -4.14 -4.53
C LYS A 79 -6.51 -3.85 -4.71
N PRO A 80 -5.71 -4.86 -5.04
CA PRO A 80 -4.27 -4.64 -5.14
C PRO A 80 -3.88 -3.93 -6.42
N VAL A 81 -2.84 -3.13 -6.33
CA VAL A 81 -2.17 -2.59 -7.51
C VAL A 81 -0.68 -2.89 -7.34
N LEU A 82 -0.03 -3.24 -8.43
CA LEU A 82 1.38 -3.62 -8.37
C LEU A 82 2.27 -2.39 -8.43
N VAL A 83 3.25 -2.35 -7.56
CA VAL A 83 4.25 -1.27 -7.54
C VAL A 83 5.63 -1.89 -7.40
N ALA A 84 6.63 -1.13 -7.79
CA ALA A 84 8.02 -1.57 -7.62
C ALA A 84 8.44 -1.45 -6.16
N ASP A 85 9.35 -2.33 -5.73
CA ASP A 85 9.87 -2.31 -4.36
C ASP A 85 10.35 -0.94 -3.95
N ARG A 86 11.18 -0.35 -4.79
CA ARG A 86 11.76 0.94 -4.48
C ARG A 86 10.73 2.02 -4.33
N ASP A 87 9.70 1.92 -5.14
CA ASP A 87 8.65 2.93 -5.16
C ASP A 87 7.83 2.90 -3.86
N VAL A 88 7.43 1.71 -3.43
CA VAL A 88 6.64 1.62 -2.20
C VAL A 88 7.49 1.94 -0.98
N ASP A 89 8.75 1.49 -0.95
CA ASP A 89 9.64 1.80 0.16
C ASP A 89 9.88 3.31 0.27
N GLY A 90 10.13 3.96 -0.86
CA GLY A 90 10.35 5.39 -0.86
C GLY A 90 9.13 6.15 -0.41
N ALA A 91 7.96 5.70 -0.82
CA ALA A 91 6.72 6.37 -0.41
C ALA A 91 6.49 6.20 1.09
N ILE A 92 6.75 5.02 1.64
CA ILE A 92 6.58 4.78 3.07
C ILE A 92 7.52 5.68 3.86
N GLU A 93 8.77 5.77 3.45
CA GLU A 93 9.71 6.64 4.16
C GLU A 93 9.34 8.10 4.04
N ARG A 94 8.89 8.52 2.88
CA ARG A 94 8.50 9.91 2.68
C ARG A 94 7.31 10.30 3.54
N ILE A 95 6.37 9.40 3.70
CA ILE A 95 5.12 9.68 4.38
C ILE A 95 5.23 9.45 5.89
N PHE A 96 5.83 8.33 6.29
CA PHE A 96 5.87 7.93 7.69
C PHE A 96 7.24 8.09 8.34
N GLY A 97 8.24 8.43 7.57
CA GLY A 97 9.58 8.57 8.08
C GLY A 97 10.32 7.24 8.10
N SER A 98 11.62 7.30 8.37
CA SER A 98 12.47 6.15 8.31
C SER A 98 12.28 5.27 9.54
N ALA A 99 11.94 4.01 9.31
CA ALA A 99 11.73 3.08 10.40
C ALA A 99 13.00 2.73 11.12
N LYS A 100 14.13 2.82 10.43
CA LYS A 100 15.33 2.39 11.07
C LYS A 100 15.88 3.38 12.04
N VAL A 101 15.33 4.49 12.12
CA VAL A 101 15.75 5.43 13.09
C VAL A 101 15.41 4.98 14.46
N GLY A 102 14.91 3.84 14.56
CA GLY A 102 14.69 3.29 15.84
C GLY A 102 13.71 4.04 16.61
N GLY A 103 12.81 4.53 15.99
CA GLY A 103 11.83 5.21 16.66
C GLY A 103 12.21 6.53 17.16
N THR A 104 13.21 7.04 16.73
CA THR A 104 13.53 8.31 17.12
C THR A 104 12.64 9.25 16.60
N PRO A 105 12.05 9.77 17.06
CA PRO A 105 11.16 10.52 16.47
C PRO A 105 11.69 11.72 16.05
N LYS A 106 11.68 11.85 15.55
CA LYS A 106 11.96 12.66 15.23
C LYS A 106 11.79 13.61 15.74
N ASP A 107 11.61 13.64 16.09
CA ASP A 107 11.62 14.17 16.72
C ASP A 107 11.99 14.31 17.38
N ALA A 108 12.21 13.91 17.12
CA ALA A 108 12.70 13.80 17.96
C ALA A 108 12.95 14.45 18.29
#